data_db493ae9c8fc2472384e02831e4cf332
#
_entry.id   db493ae9c8fc2472384e02831e4cf332
#
_cell.length_a   1.000
_cell.length_b   1.000
_cell.length_c   1.000
_cell.angle_alpha   90.00
_cell.angle_beta   90.00
_cell.angle_gamma   90.00
#
_symmetry.space_group_name_H-M   'P 1'
#
loop_
_entity.id
_entity.type
_entity.pdbx_description
1 polymer ?
#
loop_
_entity_poly.entity_id
_entity_poly.type
_entity_poly.pdbx_seq_one_letter_code
_entity_poly.pdbx_strand_id
1 'polypeptide(L)'
;MLEKGITFEFINELPYNADNGVTQFNPLGKVPVLVTEEGECWFDSPIIAEYIELMNVAPAMLPRDPLESLRVRKIEALADGIMDAGLVSVREQARPAAQQSEDELLRQREKINRSLDVLEGYLVDGTLKTDTVNLATIAIACAVGYLNFRRVAPGWCVDRPHLVKLVENLFSRESFARTEPPKA
;
A
#
# COMPACT_ATOMS: atom_id res chain seq x y z
N MET A 1 -10.57 6.23 3.46
CA MET A 1 -11.92 6.47 4.04
C MET A 1 -11.85 6.81 5.54
N LEU A 2 -11.25 6.00 6.41
CA LEU A 2 -11.16 6.26 7.86
C LEU A 2 -10.52 7.61 8.18
N GLU A 3 -9.42 7.98 7.52
CA GLU A 3 -8.75 9.28 7.68
C GLU A 3 -9.65 10.48 7.33
N LYS A 4 -10.68 10.28 6.54
CA LYS A 4 -11.66 11.29 6.16
C LYS A 4 -12.99 11.18 6.92
N GLY A 5 -13.12 10.24 7.85
CA GLY A 5 -14.37 9.98 8.57
C GLY A 5 -15.52 9.52 7.67
N ILE A 6 -15.22 8.97 6.49
CA ILE A 6 -16.23 8.44 5.57
C ILE A 6 -16.70 7.09 6.08
N THR A 7 -18.00 6.94 6.28
CA THR A 7 -18.64 5.68 6.68
C THR A 7 -18.66 4.71 5.50
N PHE A 8 -18.35 3.45 5.75
CA PHE A 8 -18.40 2.38 4.75
C PHE A 8 -18.59 1.03 5.44
N GLU A 9 -19.13 0.08 4.73
CA GLU A 9 -19.16 -1.32 5.11
C GLU A 9 -17.86 -2.00 4.62
N PHE A 10 -17.17 -2.70 5.51
CA PHE A 10 -15.98 -3.46 5.15
C PHE A 10 -16.32 -4.94 5.01
N ILE A 11 -16.24 -5.46 3.79
CA ILE A 11 -16.44 -6.87 3.48
C ILE A 11 -15.07 -7.51 3.24
N ASN A 12 -14.69 -8.46 4.10
CA ASN A 12 -13.41 -9.15 3.98
C ASN A 12 -13.55 -10.37 3.05
N GLU A 13 -13.14 -10.19 1.81
CA GLU A 13 -13.09 -11.26 0.81
C GLU A 13 -11.65 -11.69 0.53
N LEU A 14 -11.41 -12.99 0.51
CA LEU A 14 -10.11 -13.56 0.19
C LEU A 14 -10.07 -13.92 -1.30
N PRO A 15 -9.35 -13.16 -2.14
CA PRO A 15 -9.38 -13.32 -3.60
C PRO A 15 -8.82 -14.66 -4.10
N TYR A 16 -8.18 -15.42 -3.21
CA TYR A 16 -7.61 -16.74 -3.53
C TYR A 16 -8.57 -17.92 -3.27
N ASN A 17 -9.70 -17.68 -2.63
CA ASN A 17 -10.71 -18.71 -2.42
C ASN A 17 -11.45 -18.99 -3.73
N ALA A 18 -11.72 -20.24 -4.03
CA ALA A 18 -12.42 -20.62 -5.27
C ALA A 18 -13.83 -20.02 -5.38
N ASP A 19 -14.49 -19.85 -4.22
CA ASP A 19 -15.88 -19.35 -4.13
C ASP A 19 -15.95 -17.84 -3.78
N ASN A 20 -14.86 -17.08 -3.99
CA ASN A 20 -14.89 -15.64 -3.72
C ASN A 20 -15.80 -14.90 -4.70
N GLY A 21 -16.53 -13.89 -4.20
CA GLY A 21 -17.41 -13.05 -4.99
C GLY A 21 -16.71 -11.91 -5.74
N VAL A 22 -15.39 -11.75 -5.57
CA VAL A 22 -14.63 -10.59 -6.08
C VAL A 22 -14.74 -10.42 -7.59
N THR A 23 -14.78 -11.52 -8.36
CA THR A 23 -14.87 -11.48 -9.82
C THR A 23 -16.17 -10.89 -10.35
N GLN A 24 -17.22 -10.81 -9.52
CA GLN A 24 -18.48 -10.14 -9.88
C GLN A 24 -18.31 -8.61 -9.90
N PHE A 25 -17.36 -8.08 -9.15
CA PHE A 25 -17.12 -6.64 -8.99
C PHE A 25 -15.85 -6.18 -9.71
N ASN A 26 -14.83 -7.04 -9.77
CA ASN A 26 -13.56 -6.78 -10.46
C ASN A 26 -13.20 -7.98 -11.34
N PRO A 27 -13.24 -7.85 -12.68
CA PRO A 27 -12.94 -8.96 -13.59
C PRO A 27 -11.51 -9.48 -13.45
N LEU A 28 -10.60 -8.72 -12.84
CA LEU A 28 -9.23 -9.16 -12.55
C LEU A 28 -9.15 -10.08 -11.31
N GLY A 29 -10.24 -10.25 -10.55
CA GLY A 29 -10.27 -11.03 -9.32
C GLY A 29 -9.34 -10.50 -8.24
N LYS A 30 -9.11 -9.18 -8.22
CA LYS A 30 -8.20 -8.51 -7.28
C LYS A 30 -8.98 -7.65 -6.30
N VAL A 31 -8.44 -7.52 -5.09
CA VAL A 31 -8.87 -6.55 -4.08
C VAL A 31 -7.84 -5.43 -3.99
N PRO A 32 -8.24 -4.19 -3.56
CA PRO A 32 -9.58 -3.82 -3.13
C PRO A 32 -10.55 -3.55 -4.30
N VAL A 33 -11.84 -3.56 -3.98
CA VAL A 33 -12.91 -3.00 -4.82
C VAL A 33 -13.79 -2.11 -3.96
N LEU A 34 -14.15 -0.95 -4.44
CA LEU A 34 -15.15 -0.07 -3.84
C LEU A 34 -16.45 -0.19 -4.66
N VAL A 35 -17.55 -0.51 -4.00
CA VAL A 35 -18.90 -0.52 -4.61
C VAL A 35 -19.68 0.66 -4.03
N THR A 36 -20.23 1.51 -4.89
CA THR A 36 -21.06 2.65 -4.47
C THR A 36 -22.48 2.21 -4.17
N GLU A 37 -23.30 3.09 -3.58
CA GLU A 37 -24.73 2.83 -3.33
C GLU A 37 -25.50 2.59 -4.63
N GLU A 38 -25.07 3.19 -5.75
CA GLU A 38 -25.63 2.99 -7.08
C GLU A 38 -25.15 1.69 -7.76
N GLY A 39 -24.26 0.93 -7.12
CA GLY A 39 -23.73 -0.33 -7.62
C GLY A 39 -22.54 -0.17 -8.59
N GLU A 40 -21.95 1.03 -8.71
CA GLU A 40 -20.76 1.24 -9.50
C GLU A 40 -19.53 0.67 -8.79
N CYS A 41 -18.65 -0.02 -9.55
CA CYS A 41 -17.46 -0.71 -9.01
C CYS A 41 -16.18 0.02 -9.43
N TRP A 42 -15.38 0.42 -8.44
CA TRP A 42 -14.10 1.08 -8.62
C TRP A 42 -12.94 0.19 -8.17
N PHE A 43 -11.91 0.07 -8.97
CA PHE A 43 -10.66 -0.65 -8.74
C PHE A 43 -9.59 -0.10 -9.69
N ASP A 44 -8.23 -0.13 -9.42
CA ASP A 44 -7.63 -0.64 -8.17
C ASP A 44 -7.50 0.44 -7.09
N SER A 45 -6.65 0.23 -6.08
CA SER A 45 -6.50 1.15 -4.94
C SER A 45 -6.18 2.60 -5.34
N PRO A 46 -5.32 2.92 -6.33
CA PRO A 46 -5.09 4.29 -6.78
C PRO A 46 -6.36 4.95 -7.34
N ILE A 47 -7.17 4.23 -8.11
CA ILE A 47 -8.43 4.74 -8.67
C ILE A 47 -9.47 4.94 -7.59
N ILE A 48 -9.56 4.01 -6.62
CA ILE A 48 -10.43 4.17 -5.45
C ILE A 48 -10.02 5.41 -4.64
N ALA A 49 -8.73 5.64 -4.44
CA ALA A 49 -8.23 6.81 -3.74
C ALA A 49 -8.60 8.11 -4.48
N GLU A 50 -8.50 8.13 -5.81
CA GLU A 50 -8.95 9.25 -6.65
C GLU A 50 -10.44 9.51 -6.49
N TYR A 51 -11.27 8.46 -6.59
CA TYR A 51 -12.71 8.57 -6.41
C TYR A 51 -13.07 9.18 -5.04
N ILE A 52 -12.40 8.72 -3.97
CA ILE A 52 -12.60 9.24 -2.62
C ILE A 52 -12.19 10.73 -2.52
N GLU A 53 -11.11 11.16 -3.21
CA GLU A 53 -10.72 12.57 -3.26
C GLU A 53 -11.77 13.44 -3.99
N LEU A 54 -12.40 12.94 -5.06
CA LEU A 54 -13.47 13.63 -5.78
C LEU A 54 -14.72 13.89 -4.91
N MET A 55 -14.92 13.14 -3.82
CA MET A 55 -15.97 13.40 -2.84
C MET A 55 -15.76 14.71 -2.07
N ASN A 56 -14.58 15.32 -2.15
CA ASN A 56 -14.21 16.59 -1.49
C ASN A 56 -14.40 16.61 0.05
N VAL A 57 -14.34 15.45 0.70
CA VAL A 57 -14.40 15.33 2.16
C VAL A 57 -13.02 15.62 2.74
N ALA A 58 -12.97 16.50 3.73
CA ALA A 58 -11.72 16.82 4.44
C ALA A 58 -11.29 15.66 5.39
N PRO A 59 -9.98 15.53 5.67
CA PRO A 59 -8.86 16.26 5.09
C PRO A 59 -8.56 15.81 3.65
N ALA A 60 -8.04 16.74 2.81
CA ALA A 60 -7.54 16.36 1.49
C ALA A 60 -6.26 15.53 1.63
N MET A 61 -6.19 14.40 0.92
CA MET A 61 -5.03 13.50 0.90
C MET A 61 -4.11 13.78 -0.31
N LEU A 62 -4.57 14.62 -1.23
CA LEU A 62 -3.81 15.12 -2.37
C LEU A 62 -3.77 16.64 -2.37
N PRO A 63 -2.64 17.26 -2.75
CA PRO A 63 -2.55 18.69 -2.98
C PRO A 63 -3.49 19.15 -4.11
N ARG A 64 -3.96 20.40 -4.03
CA ARG A 64 -4.78 21.00 -5.11
C ARG A 64 -3.97 21.34 -6.36
N ASP A 65 -2.69 21.65 -6.20
CA ASP A 65 -1.80 21.89 -7.34
C ASP A 65 -1.59 20.58 -8.11
N PRO A 66 -1.82 20.56 -9.43
CA PRO A 66 -1.75 19.31 -10.21
C PRO A 66 -0.35 18.67 -10.22
N LEU A 67 0.72 19.50 -10.23
CA LEU A 67 2.08 18.98 -10.24
C LEU A 67 2.47 18.41 -8.89
N GLU A 68 2.08 19.08 -7.79
CA GLU A 68 2.29 18.54 -6.44
C GLU A 68 1.48 17.27 -6.22
N SER A 69 0.23 17.22 -6.71
CA SER A 69 -0.58 16.01 -6.70
C SER A 69 0.10 14.86 -7.44
N LEU A 70 0.66 15.13 -8.62
CA LEU A 70 1.41 14.14 -9.40
C LEU A 70 2.67 13.66 -8.67
N ARG A 71 3.35 14.54 -7.91
CA ARG A 71 4.49 14.14 -7.06
C ARG A 71 4.09 13.17 -5.96
N VAL A 72 2.96 13.41 -5.29
CA VAL A 72 2.41 12.51 -4.28
C VAL A 72 2.07 11.16 -4.92
N ARG A 73 1.42 11.15 -6.08
CA ARG A 73 1.09 9.90 -6.80
C ARG A 73 2.30 9.13 -7.30
N LYS A 74 3.37 9.82 -7.69
CA LYS A 74 4.63 9.14 -8.03
C LYS A 74 5.19 8.35 -6.84
N ILE A 75 5.04 8.87 -5.62
CA ILE A 75 5.49 8.18 -4.41
C ILE A 75 4.53 7.04 -4.04
N GLU A 76 3.23 7.23 -4.20
CA GLU A 76 2.23 6.15 -4.11
C GLU A 76 2.60 4.99 -5.05
N ALA A 77 2.83 5.27 -6.33
CA ALA A 77 3.22 4.26 -7.30
C ALA A 77 4.54 3.54 -6.95
N LEU A 78 5.48 4.23 -6.30
CA LEU A 78 6.70 3.58 -5.79
C LEU A 78 6.40 2.62 -4.63
N ALA A 79 5.50 3.00 -3.73
CA ALA A 79 5.05 2.17 -2.62
C ALA A 79 4.26 0.93 -3.12
N ASP A 80 3.39 1.11 -4.11
CA ASP A 80 2.67 0.02 -4.76
C ASP A 80 3.65 -0.96 -5.43
N GLY A 81 4.69 -0.44 -6.09
CA GLY A 81 5.75 -1.27 -6.67
C GLY A 81 6.54 -2.08 -5.63
N ILE A 82 6.66 -1.59 -4.38
CA ILE A 82 7.22 -2.37 -3.26
C ILE A 82 6.29 -3.53 -2.90
N MET A 83 4.98 -3.29 -2.81
CA MET A 83 3.99 -4.34 -2.51
C MET A 83 3.92 -5.38 -3.61
N ASP A 84 3.97 -4.98 -4.88
CA ASP A 84 4.02 -5.88 -6.03
C ASP A 84 5.25 -6.79 -5.98
N ALA A 85 6.42 -6.23 -5.70
CA ALA A 85 7.65 -7.00 -5.55
C ALA A 85 7.57 -7.97 -4.36
N GLY A 86 6.95 -7.53 -3.26
CA GLY A 86 6.65 -8.38 -2.10
C GLY A 86 5.72 -9.52 -2.45
N LEU A 87 4.65 -9.26 -3.21
CA LEU A 87 3.69 -10.28 -3.65
C LEU A 87 4.34 -11.33 -4.56
N VAL A 88 5.19 -10.90 -5.51
CA VAL A 88 5.95 -11.83 -6.35
C VAL A 88 6.85 -12.71 -5.49
N SER A 89 7.54 -12.13 -4.50
CA SER A 89 8.38 -12.89 -3.56
C SER A 89 7.59 -13.93 -2.77
N VAL A 90 6.40 -13.57 -2.25
CA VAL A 90 5.50 -14.50 -1.53
C VAL A 90 5.09 -15.66 -2.43
N ARG A 91 4.69 -15.38 -3.67
CA ARG A 91 4.26 -16.41 -4.62
C ARG A 91 5.40 -17.34 -5.00
N GLU A 92 6.60 -16.79 -5.20
CA GLU A 92 7.78 -17.60 -5.55
C GLU A 92 8.18 -18.50 -4.37
N GLN A 93 8.16 -17.98 -3.14
CA GLN A 93 8.45 -18.75 -1.92
C GLN A 93 7.39 -19.84 -1.62
N ALA A 94 6.15 -19.66 -2.09
CA ALA A 94 5.09 -20.66 -1.94
C ALA A 94 5.22 -21.84 -2.91
N ARG A 95 6.09 -21.77 -3.93
CA ARG A 95 6.34 -22.88 -4.85
C ARG A 95 7.15 -23.98 -4.16
N PRO A 96 7.07 -25.23 -4.66
CA PRO A 96 7.98 -26.29 -4.21
C PRO A 96 9.45 -25.83 -4.31
N ALA A 97 10.28 -26.13 -3.32
CA ALA A 97 11.66 -25.63 -3.23
C ALA A 97 12.48 -25.87 -4.50
N ALA A 98 12.31 -27.04 -5.16
CA ALA A 98 13.00 -27.36 -6.42
C ALA A 98 12.54 -26.53 -7.63
N GLN A 99 11.48 -25.75 -7.50
CA GLN A 99 10.93 -24.90 -8.55
C GLN A 99 11.07 -23.40 -8.24
N GLN A 100 11.64 -23.05 -7.08
CA GLN A 100 11.88 -21.66 -6.71
C GLN A 100 13.07 -21.12 -7.50
N SER A 101 12.94 -19.88 -7.95
CA SER A 101 14.02 -19.13 -8.61
C SER A 101 14.68 -18.20 -7.61
N GLU A 102 15.93 -18.53 -7.23
CA GLU A 102 16.73 -17.66 -6.36
C GLU A 102 17.03 -16.31 -7.04
N ASP A 103 17.26 -16.30 -8.35
CA ASP A 103 17.49 -15.08 -9.13
C ASP A 103 16.25 -14.15 -9.09
N GLU A 104 15.03 -14.72 -9.18
CA GLU A 104 13.82 -13.94 -9.08
C GLU A 104 13.64 -13.36 -7.67
N LEU A 105 13.86 -14.15 -6.63
CA LEU A 105 13.81 -13.68 -5.24
C LEU A 105 14.82 -12.58 -4.98
N LEU A 106 16.06 -12.73 -5.49
CA LEU A 106 17.08 -11.70 -5.40
C LEU A 106 16.66 -10.43 -6.12
N ARG A 107 16.17 -10.54 -7.35
CA ARG A 107 15.69 -9.41 -8.15
C ARG A 107 14.58 -8.61 -7.45
N GLN A 108 13.62 -9.28 -6.85
CA GLN A 108 12.55 -8.61 -6.11
C GLN A 108 13.07 -7.95 -4.83
N ARG A 109 13.96 -8.61 -4.09
CA ARG A 109 14.59 -8.03 -2.89
C ARG A 109 15.37 -6.75 -3.22
N GLU A 110 16.16 -6.76 -4.29
CA GLU A 110 16.88 -5.57 -4.74
C GLU A 110 15.94 -4.43 -5.15
N LYS A 111 14.83 -4.74 -5.83
CA LYS A 111 13.80 -3.77 -6.16
C LYS A 111 13.22 -3.12 -4.91
N ILE A 112 12.84 -3.92 -3.91
CA ILE A 112 12.34 -3.44 -2.62
C ILE A 112 13.38 -2.53 -1.96
N ASN A 113 14.62 -2.97 -1.82
CA ASN A 113 15.66 -2.21 -1.14
C ASN A 113 15.93 -0.86 -1.82
N ARG A 114 16.13 -0.84 -3.15
CA ARG A 114 16.33 0.42 -3.89
C ARG A 114 15.17 1.38 -3.72
N SER A 115 13.94 0.88 -3.70
CA SER A 115 12.74 1.71 -3.51
C SER A 115 12.69 2.29 -2.09
N LEU A 116 13.00 1.50 -1.08
CA LEU A 116 13.06 1.95 0.32
C LEU A 116 14.18 2.99 0.53
N ASP A 117 15.34 2.83 -0.13
CA ASP A 117 16.44 3.80 -0.09
C ASP A 117 16.02 5.16 -0.70
N VAL A 118 15.27 5.13 -1.79
CA VAL A 118 14.70 6.35 -2.40
C VAL A 118 13.72 7.03 -1.45
N LEU A 119 12.85 6.28 -0.77
CA LEU A 119 11.90 6.82 0.20
C LEU A 119 12.62 7.42 1.42
N GLU A 120 13.65 6.76 1.94
CA GLU A 120 14.50 7.33 3.00
C GLU A 120 15.16 8.62 2.52
N GLY A 121 15.70 8.66 1.30
CA GLY A 121 16.28 9.87 0.70
C GLY A 121 15.29 11.02 0.63
N TYR A 122 14.03 10.79 0.26
CA TYR A 122 12.98 11.81 0.24
C TYR A 122 12.62 12.35 1.63
N LEU A 123 12.81 11.55 2.67
CA LEU A 123 12.63 12.00 4.06
C LEU A 123 13.84 12.79 4.55
N VAL A 124 15.04 12.42 4.15
CA VAL A 124 16.28 13.12 4.50
C VAL A 124 16.36 14.50 3.84
N ASP A 125 15.98 14.61 2.56
CA ASP A 125 16.02 15.86 1.80
C ASP A 125 14.80 16.77 2.02
N GLY A 126 13.79 16.31 2.77
CA GLY A 126 12.58 17.06 3.10
C GLY A 126 11.50 17.07 2.01
N THR A 127 11.67 16.29 0.93
CA THR A 127 10.61 16.02 -0.08
C THR A 127 9.38 15.38 0.56
N LEU A 128 9.60 14.49 1.53
CA LEU A 128 8.58 13.93 2.42
C LEU A 128 8.86 14.39 3.86
N LYS A 129 7.80 14.47 4.67
CA LYS A 129 7.90 14.77 6.11
C LYS A 129 7.29 13.63 6.92
N THR A 130 7.91 13.31 8.05
CA THR A 130 7.50 12.19 8.91
C THR A 130 6.17 12.43 9.65
N ASP A 131 5.68 13.65 9.70
CA ASP A 131 4.44 14.08 10.37
C ASP A 131 3.29 14.37 9.39
N THR A 132 3.54 14.28 8.09
CA THR A 132 2.52 14.52 7.08
C THR A 132 1.66 13.26 6.87
N VAL A 133 0.34 13.45 6.84
CA VAL A 133 -0.62 12.40 6.45
C VAL A 133 -1.23 12.78 5.11
N ASN A 134 -0.86 12.05 4.08
CA ASN A 134 -1.37 12.16 2.73
C ASN A 134 -1.33 10.80 2.02
N LEU A 135 -1.77 10.72 0.78
CA LEU A 135 -1.84 9.47 0.04
C LEU A 135 -0.47 8.78 -0.09
N ALA A 136 0.61 9.55 -0.33
CA ALA A 136 1.97 8.98 -0.42
C ALA A 136 2.42 8.32 0.89
N THR A 137 2.26 9.02 2.02
CA THR A 137 2.72 8.51 3.32
C THR A 137 1.87 7.33 3.80
N ILE A 138 0.57 7.34 3.52
CA ILE A 138 -0.32 6.20 3.76
C ILE A 138 0.13 4.99 2.93
N ALA A 139 0.38 5.17 1.63
CA ALA A 139 0.84 4.09 0.75
C ALA A 139 2.18 3.50 1.21
N ILE A 140 3.14 4.35 1.63
CA ILE A 140 4.42 3.90 2.21
C ILE A 140 4.19 3.03 3.45
N ALA A 141 3.34 3.48 4.39
CA ALA A 141 3.06 2.70 5.60
C ALA A 141 2.34 1.38 5.28
N CYS A 142 1.42 1.37 4.31
CA CYS A 142 0.79 0.15 3.82
C CYS A 142 1.82 -0.81 3.21
N ALA A 143 2.77 -0.31 2.41
CA ALA A 143 3.82 -1.12 1.81
C ALA A 143 4.71 -1.75 2.88
N VAL A 144 5.18 -0.98 3.85
CA VAL A 144 5.99 -1.50 4.96
C VAL A 144 5.19 -2.48 5.82
N GLY A 145 3.91 -2.17 6.10
CA GLY A 145 2.99 -3.09 6.79
C GLY A 145 2.85 -4.42 6.08
N TYR A 146 2.74 -4.40 4.74
CA TYR A 146 2.70 -5.60 3.92
C TYR A 146 4.01 -6.41 3.98
N LEU A 147 5.18 -5.74 3.90
CA LEU A 147 6.48 -6.41 4.02
C LEU A 147 6.61 -7.12 5.39
N ASN A 148 6.17 -6.45 6.47
CA ASN A 148 6.17 -7.02 7.81
C ASN A 148 5.21 -8.22 7.92
N PHE A 149 3.98 -8.06 7.45
CA PHE A 149 2.96 -9.12 7.48
C PHE A 149 3.41 -10.36 6.72
N ARG A 150 4.02 -10.18 5.53
CA ARG A 150 4.49 -11.28 4.68
C ARG A 150 5.89 -11.76 5.02
N ARG A 151 6.64 -11.06 5.87
CA ARG A 151 8.02 -11.37 6.28
C ARG A 151 9.00 -11.51 5.11
N VAL A 152 8.77 -10.76 4.02
CA VAL A 152 9.56 -10.87 2.79
C VAL A 152 10.79 -9.97 2.75
N ALA A 153 10.88 -8.97 3.63
CA ALA A 153 12.02 -8.04 3.74
C ALA A 153 12.29 -7.68 5.21
N PRO A 154 12.75 -8.62 6.06
CA PRO A 154 12.90 -8.39 7.50
C PRO A 154 13.90 -7.30 7.87
N GLY A 155 14.82 -6.94 6.96
CA GLY A 155 15.80 -5.86 7.15
C GLY A 155 15.41 -4.52 6.57
N TRP A 156 14.13 -4.29 6.26
CA TRP A 156 13.66 -3.05 5.62
C TRP A 156 14.03 -1.78 6.42
N CYS A 157 14.15 -1.87 7.74
CA CYS A 157 14.44 -0.75 8.66
C CYS A 157 15.93 -0.43 8.80
N VAL A 158 16.82 -1.31 8.34
CA VAL A 158 18.27 -1.13 8.49
C VAL A 158 18.71 0.08 7.67
N ASP A 159 19.44 1.00 8.31
CA ASP A 159 19.96 2.26 7.73
C ASP A 159 18.87 3.22 7.20
N ARG A 160 17.59 3.08 7.67
CA ARG A 160 16.45 3.91 7.24
C ARG A 160 15.68 4.49 8.45
N PRO A 161 16.33 5.30 9.31
CA PRO A 161 15.71 5.78 10.55
C PRO A 161 14.54 6.74 10.32
N HIS A 162 14.54 7.55 9.25
CA HIS A 162 13.45 8.48 8.95
C HIS A 162 12.22 7.74 8.44
N LEU A 163 12.42 6.68 7.64
CA LEU A 163 11.35 5.80 7.18
C LEU A 163 10.72 5.05 8.36
N VAL A 164 11.51 4.55 9.30
CA VAL A 164 11.03 3.95 10.55
C VAL A 164 10.15 4.94 11.31
N LYS A 165 10.63 6.16 11.52
CA LYS A 165 9.87 7.20 12.23
C LYS A 165 8.54 7.54 11.54
N LEU A 166 8.53 7.67 10.20
CA LEU A 166 7.31 7.88 9.43
C LEU A 166 6.29 6.78 9.68
N VAL A 167 6.73 5.53 9.54
CA VAL A 167 5.87 4.34 9.67
C VAL A 167 5.33 4.19 11.09
N GLU A 168 6.15 4.40 12.12
CA GLU A 168 5.72 4.39 13.52
C GLU A 168 4.65 5.45 13.79
N ASN A 169 4.83 6.68 13.29
CA ASN A 169 3.85 7.75 13.42
C ASN A 169 2.49 7.36 12.78
N LEU A 170 2.52 6.71 11.62
CA LEU A 170 1.30 6.28 10.93
C LEU A 170 0.65 5.08 11.61
N PHE A 171 1.41 4.09 12.04
CA PHE A 171 0.89 2.92 12.73
C PHE A 171 0.27 3.24 14.10
N SER A 172 0.66 4.36 14.73
CA SER A 172 0.02 4.83 15.94
C SER A 172 -1.39 5.43 15.73
N ARG A 173 -1.81 5.64 14.47
CA ARG A 173 -3.12 6.22 14.14
C ARG A 173 -4.23 5.19 14.25
N GLU A 174 -5.42 5.63 14.67
CA GLU A 174 -6.59 4.76 14.81
C GLU A 174 -6.97 4.06 13.50
N SER A 175 -6.82 4.75 12.34
CA SER A 175 -7.10 4.17 11.02
C SER A 175 -6.26 2.93 10.73
N PHE A 176 -4.97 2.96 11.07
CA PHE A 176 -4.07 1.83 10.90
C PHE A 176 -4.35 0.71 11.92
N ALA A 177 -4.57 1.07 13.19
CA ALA A 177 -4.89 0.08 14.22
C ALA A 177 -6.18 -0.71 13.90
N ARG A 178 -7.19 -0.03 13.31
CA ARG A 178 -8.46 -0.66 12.91
C ARG A 178 -8.37 -1.52 11.65
N THR A 179 -7.32 -1.36 10.87
CA THR A 179 -7.11 -2.09 9.60
C THR A 179 -5.87 -2.98 9.62
N GLU A 180 -5.29 -3.20 10.82
CA GLU A 180 -4.16 -4.10 10.98
C GLU A 180 -4.54 -5.51 10.52
N PRO A 181 -3.70 -6.19 9.72
CA PRO A 181 -3.94 -7.58 9.34
C PRO A 181 -4.03 -8.48 10.57
N PRO A 182 -4.84 -9.55 10.53
CA PRO A 182 -4.91 -10.50 11.64
C PRO A 182 -3.53 -11.07 11.94
N LYS A 183 -3.20 -11.18 13.23
CA LYS A 183 -1.93 -11.80 13.66
C LYS A 183 -1.90 -13.25 13.16
N ALA A 184 -0.83 -13.59 12.43
CA ALA A 184 -0.59 -14.95 11.92
C ALA A 184 -0.23 -15.92 13.05
#